data_b4c8403781304fd342b9f286886ef81f
#
_entry.id   b4c8403781304fd342b9f286886ef81f
#
_cell.length_a   1.000
_cell.length_b   1.000
_cell.length_c   1.000
_cell.angle_alpha   90.00
_cell.angle_beta   90.00
_cell.angle_gamma   90.00
#
_symmetry.space_group_name_H-M   'P 1'
#
loop_
_entity.id
_entity.type
_entity.pdbx_description
1 polymer ?
#
loop_
_entity_poly.entity_id
_entity_poly.type
_entity_poly.pdbx_seq_one_letter_code
_entity_poly.pdbx_strand_id
1 'polypeptide(L)'
;MKTTRKQYIREQKTICGDSYAEVDFCWITEREHRAGPRGKKQFASSLAQQKRNRERSARLLVQLLNTNFDQRGFALTLTYEDMWLPDDDEAAWKDVYNYLKRVRRWLTRKNWQDATPIKWVCVTENQEADPANGLKEVRYHHHMVLQVDGLTAAHRAALRDALEDLWCTGRSREPLGTVNADRLQPEHDSLEGLAKYMLKYPRRRKSWHASRGLKRPTYPRPNDTHWTPRKLADACTMRVDDADYWERRYPGYRFLGAVPR
;
A
#
# COMPACT_ATOMS: atom_id res chain seq x y z
N MET A 1 8.02 3.32 -48.61
CA MET A 1 7.21 4.18 -47.72
C MET A 1 7.31 3.63 -46.31
N LYS A 2 7.94 4.35 -45.35
CA LYS A 2 7.93 3.97 -43.93
C LYS A 2 6.54 4.25 -43.38
N THR A 3 5.74 3.23 -43.14
CA THR A 3 4.46 3.34 -42.40
C THR A 3 4.76 3.85 -41.01
N THR A 4 4.51 5.13 -40.77
CA THR A 4 4.59 5.73 -39.43
C THR A 4 3.58 5.00 -38.55
N ARG A 5 4.07 4.16 -37.62
CA ARG A 5 3.20 3.49 -36.67
C ARG A 5 2.45 4.56 -35.87
N LYS A 6 1.14 4.56 -35.95
CA LYS A 6 0.30 5.45 -35.15
C LYS A 6 0.56 5.20 -33.68
N GLN A 7 0.97 6.23 -32.96
CA GLN A 7 1.21 6.21 -31.51
C GLN A 7 0.17 7.08 -30.82
N TYR A 8 -0.30 6.64 -29.67
CA TYR A 8 -1.28 7.32 -28.87
C TYR A 8 -0.73 7.55 -27.45
N ILE A 9 -1.19 8.62 -26.81
CA ILE A 9 -0.99 8.81 -25.38
C ILE A 9 -2.24 8.31 -24.69
N ARG A 10 -2.10 7.29 -23.88
CA ARG A 10 -3.16 6.78 -23.03
C ARG A 10 -3.12 7.50 -21.69
N GLU A 11 -4.22 8.17 -21.35
CA GLU A 11 -4.49 8.64 -20.01
C GLU A 11 -5.25 7.54 -19.26
N GLN A 12 -4.67 7.00 -18.19
CA GLN A 12 -5.30 6.02 -17.33
C GLN A 12 -5.48 6.60 -15.94
N LYS A 13 -6.71 6.73 -15.49
CA LYS A 13 -7.04 7.13 -14.11
C LYS A 13 -7.14 5.89 -13.21
N THR A 14 -6.70 6.05 -11.98
CA THR A 14 -6.90 5.09 -10.89
C THR A 14 -7.51 5.84 -9.72
N ILE A 15 -8.74 5.52 -9.36
CA ILE A 15 -9.48 6.17 -8.27
C ILE A 15 -9.40 5.27 -7.03
N CYS A 16 -8.92 5.82 -5.94
CA CYS A 16 -8.64 5.14 -4.69
C CYS A 16 -9.52 5.73 -3.58
N GLY A 17 -10.70 5.14 -3.38
CA GLY A 17 -11.69 5.69 -2.44
C GLY A 17 -12.22 7.05 -2.90
N ASP A 18 -12.48 7.92 -1.93
CA ASP A 18 -13.11 9.21 -2.17
C ASP A 18 -12.10 10.39 -2.15
N SER A 19 -10.84 10.14 -1.71
CA SER A 19 -9.89 11.21 -1.42
C SER A 19 -8.61 11.17 -2.26
N TYR A 20 -8.30 10.07 -2.97
CA TYR A 20 -7.04 9.92 -3.68
C TYR A 20 -7.23 9.37 -5.09
N ALA A 21 -6.52 9.93 -6.04
CA ALA A 21 -6.48 9.44 -7.42
C ALA A 21 -5.10 9.58 -8.04
N GLU A 22 -4.78 8.67 -8.96
CA GLU A 22 -3.57 8.73 -9.78
C GLU A 22 -3.96 8.84 -11.26
N VAL A 23 -3.16 9.57 -12.02
CA VAL A 23 -3.29 9.67 -13.48
C VAL A 23 -1.97 9.26 -14.13
N ASP A 24 -2.00 8.21 -14.92
CA ASP A 24 -0.84 7.74 -15.69
C ASP A 24 -0.96 8.14 -17.16
N PHE A 25 0.15 8.52 -17.74
CA PHE A 25 0.30 8.74 -19.17
C PHE A 25 1.24 7.68 -19.75
N CYS A 26 0.74 6.89 -20.68
CA CYS A 26 1.51 5.84 -21.33
C CYS A 26 1.50 5.98 -22.85
N TRP A 27 2.65 5.84 -23.46
CA TRP A 27 2.74 5.65 -24.91
C TRP A 27 2.22 4.26 -25.26
N ILE A 28 1.26 4.19 -26.18
CA ILE A 28 0.74 2.94 -26.69
C ILE A 28 0.82 2.92 -28.22
N THR A 29 1.08 1.75 -28.76
CA THR A 29 1.05 1.49 -30.20
C THR A 29 -0.37 1.10 -30.61
N GLU A 30 -0.67 1.19 -31.92
CA GLU A 30 -1.95 0.73 -32.43
C GLU A 30 -2.24 -0.75 -32.11
N ARG A 31 -1.19 -1.59 -32.07
CA ARG A 31 -1.31 -2.99 -31.67
C ARG A 31 -1.73 -3.15 -30.21
N GLU A 32 -1.13 -2.37 -29.31
CA GLU A 32 -1.48 -2.38 -27.87
C GLU A 32 -2.86 -1.78 -27.61
N HIS A 33 -3.27 -0.80 -28.42
CA HIS A 33 -4.62 -0.25 -28.38
C HIS A 33 -5.69 -1.30 -28.69
N ARG A 34 -5.39 -2.26 -29.58
CA ARG A 34 -6.29 -3.34 -30.01
C ARG A 34 -6.06 -4.67 -29.27
N ALA A 35 -5.03 -4.78 -28.42
CA ALA A 35 -4.67 -6.03 -27.78
C ALA A 35 -5.69 -6.47 -26.72
N GLY A 36 -6.07 -7.73 -26.79
CA GLY A 36 -6.86 -8.41 -25.76
C GLY A 36 -6.05 -8.80 -24.52
N PRO A 37 -6.62 -9.59 -23.61
CA PRO A 37 -5.96 -10.03 -22.37
C PRO A 37 -4.67 -10.80 -22.67
N ARG A 38 -3.67 -10.61 -21.80
CA ARG A 38 -2.37 -11.28 -21.91
C ARG A 38 -2.48 -12.78 -21.63
N GLY A 39 -1.73 -13.58 -22.41
CA GLY A 39 -1.60 -15.03 -22.18
C GLY A 39 -0.96 -15.37 -20.84
N LYS A 40 -1.05 -16.65 -20.43
CA LYS A 40 -0.42 -17.17 -19.20
C LYS A 40 1.11 -17.04 -19.29
N LYS A 41 1.72 -16.75 -18.13
CA LYS A 41 3.18 -16.65 -18.00
C LYS A 41 3.84 -18.02 -18.16
N GLN A 42 4.82 -18.14 -19.04
CA GLN A 42 5.52 -19.40 -19.34
C GLN A 42 6.93 -19.48 -18.72
N PHE A 43 7.58 -18.36 -18.42
CA PHE A 43 8.97 -18.31 -17.95
C PHE A 43 9.12 -17.52 -16.66
N ALA A 44 10.22 -17.78 -15.92
CA ALA A 44 10.61 -16.98 -14.76
C ALA A 44 10.81 -15.51 -15.13
N SER A 45 10.56 -14.59 -14.18
CA SER A 45 10.73 -13.16 -14.40
C SER A 45 12.22 -12.79 -14.42
N SER A 46 12.67 -12.03 -15.43
CA SER A 46 13.99 -11.40 -15.44
C SER A 46 14.13 -10.42 -14.26
N LEU A 47 15.38 -10.04 -13.93
CA LEU A 47 15.67 -9.06 -12.88
C LEU A 47 14.92 -7.72 -13.12
N ALA A 48 14.92 -7.24 -14.36
CA ALA A 48 14.17 -6.03 -14.73
C ALA A 48 12.66 -6.20 -14.52
N GLN A 49 12.13 -7.38 -14.83
CA GLN A 49 10.70 -7.67 -14.59
C GLN A 49 10.40 -7.81 -13.09
N GLN A 50 11.32 -8.36 -12.30
CA GLN A 50 11.18 -8.44 -10.84
C GLN A 50 11.17 -7.04 -10.21
N LYS A 51 12.03 -6.13 -10.67
CA LYS A 51 12.03 -4.72 -10.25
C LYS A 51 10.67 -4.06 -10.54
N ARG A 52 10.19 -4.16 -11.78
CA ARG A 52 8.86 -3.64 -12.15
C ARG A 52 7.71 -4.25 -11.34
N ASN A 53 7.79 -5.53 -11.02
CA ASN A 53 6.76 -6.19 -10.20
C ASN A 53 6.79 -5.66 -8.76
N ARG A 54 7.96 -5.35 -8.20
CA ARG A 54 8.10 -4.70 -6.88
C ARG A 54 7.51 -3.30 -6.89
N GLU A 55 7.85 -2.50 -7.88
CA GLU A 55 7.29 -1.14 -8.05
C GLU A 55 5.77 -1.15 -8.16
N ARG A 56 5.22 -2.09 -8.95
CA ARG A 56 3.76 -2.28 -9.07
C ARG A 56 3.12 -2.73 -7.75
N SER A 57 3.80 -3.61 -7.01
CA SER A 57 3.31 -4.07 -5.70
C SER A 57 3.31 -2.92 -4.68
N ALA A 58 4.36 -2.10 -4.67
CA ALA A 58 4.45 -0.92 -3.83
C ALA A 58 3.34 0.09 -4.16
N ARG A 59 3.15 0.36 -5.44
CA ARG A 59 2.07 1.26 -5.90
C ARG A 59 0.68 0.73 -5.52
N LEU A 60 0.45 -0.58 -5.68
CA LEU A 60 -0.82 -1.19 -5.28
C LEU A 60 -1.06 -1.05 -3.78
N LEU A 61 -0.02 -1.10 -2.95
CA LEU A 61 -0.14 -0.85 -1.52
C LEU A 61 -0.62 0.59 -1.25
N VAL A 62 0.00 1.60 -1.88
CA VAL A 62 -0.45 3.01 -1.79
C VAL A 62 -1.94 3.12 -2.15
N GLN A 63 -2.31 2.55 -3.29
CA GLN A 63 -3.70 2.57 -3.79
C GLN A 63 -4.67 1.88 -2.82
N LEU A 64 -4.30 0.72 -2.27
CA LEU A 64 -5.14 -0.01 -1.32
C LEU A 64 -5.28 0.71 0.02
N LEU A 65 -4.21 1.33 0.52
CA LEU A 65 -4.28 2.12 1.75
C LEU A 65 -5.23 3.29 1.57
N ASN A 66 -5.08 4.07 0.53
CA ASN A 66 -5.96 5.22 0.25
C ASN A 66 -7.42 4.82 -0.09
N THR A 67 -7.64 3.59 -0.58
CA THR A 67 -9.01 3.11 -0.86
C THR A 67 -9.75 2.65 0.38
N ASN A 68 -9.06 2.18 1.42
CA ASN A 68 -9.69 1.42 2.51
C ASN A 68 -9.52 2.03 3.89
N PHE A 69 -8.57 2.94 4.07
CA PHE A 69 -8.20 3.45 5.39
C PHE A 69 -8.26 4.97 5.42
N ASP A 70 -8.61 5.51 6.57
CA ASP A 70 -8.70 6.93 6.83
C ASP A 70 -8.20 7.25 8.27
N GLN A 71 -8.34 8.48 8.70
CA GLN A 71 -7.93 8.97 10.03
C GLN A 71 -8.56 8.21 11.23
N ARG A 72 -9.50 7.30 11.00
CA ARG A 72 -10.10 6.44 12.03
C ARG A 72 -9.32 5.16 12.27
N GLY A 73 -8.36 4.83 11.40
CA GLY A 73 -7.47 3.69 11.53
C GLY A 73 -6.25 3.97 12.41
N PHE A 74 -5.43 2.93 12.58
CA PHE A 74 -4.20 2.94 13.33
C PHE A 74 -3.03 2.50 12.47
N ALA A 75 -1.88 3.15 12.65
CA ALA A 75 -0.58 2.68 12.22
C ALA A 75 0.09 2.00 13.42
N LEU A 76 0.43 0.74 13.28
CA LEU A 76 1.06 -0.06 14.32
C LEU A 76 2.48 -0.43 13.92
N THR A 77 3.40 -0.35 14.87
CA THR A 77 4.72 -0.97 14.78
C THR A 77 4.81 -2.03 15.87
N LEU A 78 4.94 -3.29 15.48
CA LEU A 78 5.03 -4.45 16.37
C LEU A 78 6.49 -4.92 16.38
N THR A 79 7.12 -4.94 17.54
CA THR A 79 8.51 -5.39 17.72
C THR A 79 8.56 -6.68 18.53
N TYR A 80 9.74 -7.27 18.62
CA TYR A 80 10.00 -8.46 19.45
C TYR A 80 11.08 -8.19 20.49
N GLU A 81 10.93 -8.78 21.66
CA GLU A 81 12.03 -8.99 22.60
C GLU A 81 12.93 -10.14 22.11
N ASP A 82 14.18 -10.17 22.58
CA ASP A 82 15.19 -11.15 22.12
C ASP A 82 14.74 -12.58 22.26
N MET A 83 14.10 -12.90 23.37
CA MET A 83 13.63 -14.26 23.67
C MET A 83 12.46 -14.73 22.79
N TRP A 84 11.80 -13.81 22.10
CA TRP A 84 10.63 -14.08 21.24
C TRP A 84 10.89 -13.81 19.77
N LEU A 85 12.15 -13.51 19.41
CA LEU A 85 12.49 -13.24 18.01
C LEU A 85 12.18 -14.48 17.15
N PRO A 86 11.40 -14.33 16.05
CA PRO A 86 11.06 -15.49 15.22
C PRO A 86 12.28 -15.97 14.42
N ASP A 87 12.40 -17.28 14.26
CA ASP A 87 13.49 -17.92 13.52
C ASP A 87 13.39 -17.68 12.01
N ASP A 88 12.17 -17.53 11.52
CA ASP A 88 11.88 -17.36 10.10
C ASP A 88 10.60 -16.57 9.85
N ASP A 89 10.30 -16.33 8.57
CA ASP A 89 9.12 -15.58 8.15
C ASP A 89 7.81 -16.30 8.45
N GLU A 90 7.79 -17.62 8.44
CA GLU A 90 6.57 -18.37 8.71
C GLU A 90 6.19 -18.22 10.19
N ALA A 91 7.18 -18.29 11.08
CA ALA A 91 7.00 -18.01 12.49
C ALA A 91 6.54 -16.56 12.72
N ALA A 92 7.20 -15.58 12.09
CA ALA A 92 6.82 -14.17 12.17
C ALA A 92 5.37 -13.93 11.71
N TRP A 93 4.94 -14.53 10.59
CA TRP A 93 3.57 -14.42 10.11
C TRP A 93 2.56 -15.15 11.00
N LYS A 94 2.93 -16.27 11.61
CA LYS A 94 2.10 -16.97 12.57
C LYS A 94 1.77 -16.10 13.77
N ASP A 95 2.71 -15.33 14.26
CA ASP A 95 2.50 -14.38 15.36
C ASP A 95 1.55 -13.24 14.96
N VAL A 96 1.71 -12.67 13.77
CA VAL A 96 0.78 -11.67 13.23
C VAL A 96 -0.65 -12.24 13.13
N TYR A 97 -0.82 -13.45 12.61
CA TYR A 97 -2.15 -14.06 12.51
C TYR A 97 -2.74 -14.38 13.88
N ASN A 98 -1.93 -14.79 14.85
CA ASN A 98 -2.37 -15.03 16.21
C ASN A 98 -2.76 -13.72 16.90
N TYR A 99 -2.02 -12.65 16.68
CA TYR A 99 -2.36 -11.30 17.11
C TYR A 99 -3.74 -10.87 16.56
N LEU A 100 -3.94 -10.96 15.26
CA LEU A 100 -5.21 -10.61 14.62
C LEU A 100 -6.40 -11.45 15.14
N LYS A 101 -6.16 -12.73 15.46
CA LYS A 101 -7.17 -13.57 16.12
C LYS A 101 -7.51 -13.05 17.53
N ARG A 102 -6.50 -12.59 18.29
CA ARG A 102 -6.71 -11.99 19.62
C ARG A 102 -7.48 -10.68 19.53
N VAL A 103 -7.13 -9.81 18.61
CA VAL A 103 -7.87 -8.56 18.33
C VAL A 103 -9.33 -8.86 18.00
N ARG A 104 -9.60 -9.81 17.11
CA ARG A 104 -10.98 -10.21 16.77
C ARG A 104 -11.74 -10.72 17.98
N ARG A 105 -11.16 -11.62 18.79
CA ARG A 105 -11.79 -12.14 20.00
C ARG A 105 -12.07 -11.04 21.02
N TRP A 106 -11.18 -10.06 21.13
CA TRP A 106 -11.38 -8.93 22.02
C TRP A 106 -12.58 -8.07 21.58
N LEU A 107 -12.66 -7.73 20.30
CA LEU A 107 -13.80 -7.00 19.71
C LEU A 107 -15.12 -7.75 19.92
N THR A 108 -15.15 -9.06 19.67
CA THR A 108 -16.35 -9.90 19.89
C THR A 108 -16.79 -9.87 21.35
N ARG A 109 -15.86 -9.96 22.30
CA ARG A 109 -16.20 -9.89 23.75
C ARG A 109 -16.73 -8.52 24.17
N LYS A 110 -16.33 -7.45 23.51
CA LYS A 110 -16.87 -6.10 23.75
C LYS A 110 -18.24 -5.88 23.12
N ASN A 111 -18.69 -6.80 22.29
CA ASN A 111 -19.97 -6.72 21.56
C ASN A 111 -20.13 -5.42 20.75
N TRP A 112 -19.02 -4.88 20.25
CA TRP A 112 -19.05 -3.64 19.45
C TRP A 112 -19.23 -3.90 17.96
N GLN A 113 -19.07 -5.16 17.55
CA GLN A 113 -18.99 -5.51 16.15
C GLN A 113 -19.39 -6.96 15.87
N ASP A 114 -20.61 -7.18 15.49
CA ASP A 114 -21.06 -8.51 15.08
C ASP A 114 -20.72 -8.87 13.65
N ALA A 115 -20.45 -7.90 12.79
CA ALA A 115 -20.34 -8.16 11.37
C ALA A 115 -19.26 -7.38 10.59
N THR A 116 -18.59 -6.39 11.16
CA THR A 116 -17.61 -5.61 10.38
C THR A 116 -16.24 -6.27 10.42
N PRO A 117 -15.70 -6.70 9.27
CA PRO A 117 -14.38 -7.30 9.22
C PRO A 117 -13.31 -6.28 9.61
N ILE A 118 -12.33 -6.71 10.39
CA ILE A 118 -11.12 -5.94 10.64
C ILE A 118 -10.39 -5.76 9.30
N LYS A 119 -10.22 -4.53 8.87
CA LYS A 119 -9.37 -4.18 7.73
C LYS A 119 -7.94 -4.05 8.22
N TRP A 120 -7.01 -4.66 7.52
CA TRP A 120 -5.60 -4.53 7.85
C TRP A 120 -4.72 -4.77 6.63
N VAL A 121 -3.55 -4.14 6.65
CA VAL A 121 -2.40 -4.41 5.78
C VAL A 121 -1.17 -4.49 6.66
N CYS A 122 -0.29 -5.44 6.43
CA CYS A 122 0.90 -5.66 7.23
C CYS A 122 2.12 -5.94 6.35
N VAL A 123 3.23 -5.31 6.68
CA VAL A 123 4.57 -5.55 6.14
C VAL A 123 5.44 -6.13 7.25
N THR A 124 6.17 -7.18 6.97
CA THR A 124 7.20 -7.72 7.87
C THR A 124 8.55 -7.32 7.32
N GLU A 125 9.36 -6.72 8.17
CA GLU A 125 10.74 -6.34 7.86
C GLU A 125 11.71 -7.13 8.72
N ASN A 126 12.78 -7.59 8.11
CA ASN A 126 13.99 -8.08 8.75
C ASN A 126 15.17 -7.92 7.79
N GLN A 127 16.35 -7.74 8.29
CA GLN A 127 17.56 -7.63 7.47
C GLN A 127 18.78 -8.17 8.20
N GLU A 128 19.47 -9.13 7.60
CA GLU A 128 20.80 -9.50 8.03
C GLU A 128 21.80 -8.39 7.68
N ALA A 129 22.81 -8.23 8.51
CA ALA A 129 23.88 -7.32 8.21
C ALA A 129 24.64 -7.82 6.96
N ASP A 130 24.93 -6.90 6.06
CA ASP A 130 25.82 -7.16 4.91
C ASP A 130 26.80 -5.97 4.80
N PRO A 131 27.89 -6.02 5.56
CA PRO A 131 28.86 -4.93 5.58
C PRO A 131 29.49 -4.64 4.22
N ALA A 132 29.61 -5.65 3.34
CA ALA A 132 30.17 -5.50 2.01
C ALA A 132 29.29 -4.60 1.11
N ASN A 133 27.99 -4.58 1.34
CA ASN A 133 27.01 -3.74 0.66
C ASN A 133 26.47 -2.58 1.53
N GLY A 134 27.09 -2.33 2.68
CA GLY A 134 26.70 -1.25 3.59
C GLY A 134 25.33 -1.46 4.28
N LEU A 135 24.84 -2.69 4.33
CA LEU A 135 23.54 -3.00 4.93
C LEU A 135 23.71 -3.27 6.44
N LYS A 136 22.92 -2.56 7.24
CA LYS A 136 22.82 -2.79 8.68
C LYS A 136 21.81 -3.90 8.98
N GLU A 137 22.02 -4.58 10.10
CA GLU A 137 21.04 -5.51 10.62
C GLU A 137 19.73 -4.78 10.95
N VAL A 138 18.62 -5.39 10.57
CA VAL A 138 17.27 -4.97 10.98
C VAL A 138 16.56 -6.20 11.52
N ARG A 139 16.21 -6.17 12.80
CA ARG A 139 15.50 -7.26 13.48
C ARG A 139 14.09 -7.39 12.95
N TYR A 140 13.50 -8.59 13.09
CA TYR A 140 12.09 -8.79 12.78
C TYR A 140 11.21 -7.77 13.49
N HIS A 141 10.41 -7.09 12.72
CA HIS A 141 9.31 -6.24 13.19
C HIS A 141 8.24 -6.10 12.11
N HIS A 142 7.08 -5.62 12.50
CA HIS A 142 5.96 -5.49 11.57
C HIS A 142 5.44 -4.05 11.59
N HIS A 143 5.18 -3.54 10.39
CA HIS A 143 4.37 -2.35 10.19
C HIS A 143 2.97 -2.77 9.74
N MET A 144 1.95 -2.37 10.49
CA MET A 144 0.57 -2.73 10.19
C MET A 144 -0.32 -1.49 10.16
N VAL A 145 -1.18 -1.41 9.17
CA VAL A 145 -2.33 -0.50 9.19
C VAL A 145 -3.56 -1.32 9.53
N LEU A 146 -4.33 -0.87 10.52
CA LEU A 146 -5.52 -1.56 11.00
C LEU A 146 -6.68 -0.58 11.18
N GLN A 147 -7.87 -0.94 10.72
CA GLN A 147 -9.09 -0.17 10.91
C GLN A 147 -10.29 -1.10 11.14
N VAL A 148 -11.17 -0.66 12.03
CA VAL A 148 -12.49 -1.27 12.27
C VAL A 148 -13.52 -0.18 12.08
N ASP A 149 -14.38 -0.34 11.09
CA ASP A 149 -15.42 0.65 10.79
C ASP A 149 -16.55 0.59 11.84
N GLY A 150 -17.29 1.69 11.97
CA GLY A 150 -18.45 1.78 12.87
C GLY A 150 -18.11 2.05 14.34
N LEU A 151 -16.84 2.09 14.74
CA LEU A 151 -16.47 2.39 16.13
C LEU A 151 -16.61 3.88 16.45
N THR A 152 -17.13 4.19 17.63
CA THR A 152 -17.12 5.55 18.21
C THR A 152 -15.70 6.00 18.55
N ALA A 153 -15.49 7.27 18.84
CA ALA A 153 -14.20 7.80 19.29
C ALA A 153 -13.70 7.11 20.57
N ALA A 154 -14.62 6.89 21.54
CA ALA A 154 -14.30 6.20 22.79
C ALA A 154 -13.92 4.73 22.56
N HIS A 155 -14.66 4.03 21.67
CA HIS A 155 -14.34 2.64 21.31
C HIS A 155 -12.98 2.54 20.60
N ARG A 156 -12.63 3.51 19.74
CA ARG A 156 -11.32 3.54 19.10
C ARG A 156 -10.18 3.77 20.09
N ALA A 157 -10.38 4.65 21.10
CA ALA A 157 -9.39 4.85 22.15
C ALA A 157 -9.15 3.54 22.93
N ALA A 158 -10.23 2.89 23.39
CA ALA A 158 -10.11 1.62 24.09
C ALA A 158 -9.53 0.49 23.22
N LEU A 159 -9.80 0.49 21.91
CA LEU A 159 -9.18 -0.46 21.00
C LEU A 159 -7.67 -0.19 20.88
N ARG A 160 -7.24 1.07 20.77
CA ARG A 160 -5.83 1.44 20.70
C ARG A 160 -5.05 0.88 21.89
N ASP A 161 -5.56 1.11 23.10
CA ASP A 161 -4.91 0.63 24.32
C ASP A 161 -4.86 -0.91 24.34
N ALA A 162 -5.94 -1.57 23.92
CA ALA A 162 -5.96 -3.03 23.82
C ALA A 162 -5.02 -3.60 22.75
N LEU A 163 -4.75 -2.87 21.66
CA LEU A 163 -3.84 -3.32 20.61
C LEU A 163 -2.43 -3.52 21.14
N GLU A 164 -1.99 -2.72 22.10
CA GLU A 164 -0.69 -2.87 22.77
C GLU A 164 -0.64 -4.16 23.60
N ASP A 165 -1.65 -4.41 24.44
CA ASP A 165 -1.73 -5.59 25.31
C ASP A 165 -1.93 -6.92 24.57
N LEU A 166 -2.47 -6.88 23.37
CA LEU A 166 -2.78 -8.08 22.59
C LEU A 166 -1.58 -8.65 21.84
N TRP A 167 -0.45 -7.95 21.80
CA TRP A 167 0.81 -8.46 21.23
C TRP A 167 1.54 -9.31 22.27
N CYS A 168 1.04 -10.52 22.52
CA CYS A 168 1.48 -11.40 23.59
C CYS A 168 1.47 -12.88 23.16
N THR A 169 2.05 -13.73 23.97
CA THR A 169 1.98 -15.19 23.82
C THR A 169 0.56 -15.73 24.01
N GLY A 170 0.34 -17.00 23.65
CA GLY A 170 -0.99 -17.59 23.64
C GLY A 170 -1.56 -17.85 25.04
N ARG A 171 -0.84 -18.55 25.90
CA ARG A 171 -1.32 -19.02 27.23
C ARG A 171 -0.90 -18.11 28.37
N SER A 172 0.38 -17.84 28.49
CA SER A 172 0.95 -17.00 29.57
C SER A 172 0.61 -15.52 29.42
N ARG A 173 0.27 -15.08 28.20
CA ARG A 173 0.04 -13.66 27.86
C ARG A 173 1.26 -12.79 28.13
N GLU A 174 2.43 -13.35 28.08
CA GLU A 174 3.69 -12.58 28.14
C GLU A 174 3.82 -11.74 26.88
N PRO A 175 4.22 -10.47 27.01
CA PRO A 175 4.45 -9.61 25.83
C PRO A 175 5.47 -10.24 24.87
N LEU A 176 5.19 -10.25 23.58
CA LEU A 176 6.17 -10.64 22.56
C LEU A 176 7.22 -9.55 22.33
N GLY A 177 6.85 -8.32 22.66
CA GLY A 177 7.65 -7.13 22.53
C GLY A 177 6.78 -5.89 22.68
N THR A 178 7.19 -4.77 22.13
CA THR A 178 6.44 -3.51 22.23
C THR A 178 5.56 -3.28 21.00
N VAL A 179 4.45 -2.59 21.22
CA VAL A 179 3.57 -2.08 20.17
C VAL A 179 3.48 -0.57 20.28
N ASN A 180 3.77 0.13 19.21
CA ASN A 180 3.38 1.53 19.08
C ASN A 180 2.11 1.61 18.22
N ALA A 181 1.04 2.19 18.75
CA ALA A 181 -0.25 2.33 18.10
C ALA A 181 -0.62 3.81 17.92
N ASP A 182 -0.33 4.36 16.77
CA ASP A 182 -0.65 5.74 16.42
C ASP A 182 -1.91 5.83 15.55
N ARG A 183 -2.65 6.94 15.68
CA ARG A 183 -3.73 7.23 14.74
C ARG A 183 -3.15 7.49 13.36
N LEU A 184 -3.84 7.01 12.33
CA LEU A 184 -3.50 7.37 10.96
C LEU A 184 -3.63 8.89 10.77
N GLN A 185 -2.59 9.47 10.22
CA GLN A 185 -2.51 10.89 9.88
C GLN A 185 -2.24 11.02 8.39
N PRO A 186 -3.29 11.03 7.54
CA PRO A 186 -3.10 11.24 6.12
C PRO A 186 -2.48 12.61 5.86
N GLU A 187 -1.31 12.64 5.23
CA GLU A 187 -0.72 13.88 4.74
C GLU A 187 -1.46 14.31 3.47
N HIS A 188 -2.00 15.53 3.48
CA HIS A 188 -2.77 16.05 2.34
C HIS A 188 -3.84 15.04 1.84
N ASP A 189 -4.55 14.40 2.77
CA ASP A 189 -5.56 13.37 2.49
C ASP A 189 -5.00 12.10 1.81
N SER A 190 -3.70 11.83 1.91
CA SER A 190 -3.02 10.67 1.34
C SER A 190 -2.22 9.86 2.37
N LEU A 191 -2.23 8.55 2.22
CA LEU A 191 -1.41 7.61 2.97
C LEU A 191 -0.16 7.15 2.19
N GLU A 192 0.24 7.91 1.16
CA GLU A 192 1.39 7.56 0.31
C GLU A 192 2.70 7.56 1.11
N GLY A 193 2.92 8.56 1.97
CA GLY A 193 4.10 8.64 2.84
C GLY A 193 4.23 7.40 3.73
N LEU A 194 3.13 7.01 4.39
CA LEU A 194 3.08 5.79 5.21
C LEU A 194 3.37 4.53 4.40
N ALA A 195 2.77 4.38 3.22
CA ALA A 195 3.02 3.23 2.35
C ALA A 195 4.49 3.12 1.92
N LYS A 196 5.11 4.24 1.58
CA LYS A 196 6.54 4.32 1.25
C LYS A 196 7.42 3.95 2.45
N TYR A 197 7.05 4.43 3.64
CA TYR A 197 7.74 4.08 4.89
C TYR A 197 7.67 2.58 5.16
N MET A 198 6.48 1.97 5.09
CA MET A 198 6.27 0.54 5.31
C MET A 198 7.03 -0.36 4.32
N LEU A 199 7.42 0.16 3.16
CA LEU A 199 8.15 -0.59 2.12
C LEU A 199 9.61 -0.18 1.99
N LYS A 200 10.17 0.50 2.97
CA LYS A 200 11.54 1.02 2.91
C LYS A 200 12.59 -0.07 2.67
N TYR A 201 12.38 -1.28 3.21
CA TYR A 201 13.29 -2.41 3.09
C TYR A 201 12.60 -3.69 2.56
N PRO A 202 12.01 -3.67 1.35
CA PRO A 202 11.27 -4.81 0.82
C PRO A 202 12.26 -5.88 0.33
N ARG A 203 12.43 -6.96 1.07
CA ARG A 203 13.36 -8.03 0.70
C ARG A 203 12.77 -9.13 -0.16
N ARG A 204 11.44 -9.34 -0.20
CA ARG A 204 10.85 -10.59 -0.64
C ARG A 204 9.90 -10.45 -1.81
N ARG A 205 9.61 -11.58 -2.43
CA ARG A 205 8.66 -11.70 -3.55
C ARG A 205 7.26 -11.19 -3.19
N LYS A 206 6.86 -11.31 -1.92
CA LYS A 206 5.61 -10.80 -1.37
C LYS A 206 5.91 -9.85 -0.22
N SER A 207 5.93 -8.56 -0.52
CA SER A 207 6.34 -7.51 0.41
C SER A 207 5.32 -7.23 1.51
N TRP A 208 4.04 -7.55 1.31
CA TRP A 208 2.97 -7.25 2.26
C TRP A 208 1.82 -8.25 2.18
N HIS A 209 1.06 -8.33 3.25
CA HIS A 209 -0.16 -9.11 3.38
C HIS A 209 -1.32 -8.19 3.75
N ALA A 210 -2.55 -8.61 3.43
CA ALA A 210 -3.74 -7.80 3.69
C ALA A 210 -4.93 -8.68 4.04
N SER A 211 -5.90 -8.10 4.76
CA SER A 211 -7.19 -8.73 5.02
C SER A 211 -7.93 -9.02 3.71
N ARG A 212 -8.75 -10.06 3.73
CA ARG A 212 -9.69 -10.34 2.64
C ARG A 212 -10.79 -9.27 2.63
N GLY A 213 -11.32 -8.97 1.45
CA GLY A 213 -12.45 -8.05 1.32
C GLY A 213 -12.10 -6.57 1.29
N LEU A 214 -10.82 -6.19 1.23
CA LEU A 214 -10.45 -4.81 0.92
C LEU A 214 -11.00 -4.40 -0.44
N LYS A 215 -11.57 -3.22 -0.51
CA LYS A 215 -12.02 -2.61 -1.77
C LYS A 215 -10.82 -2.42 -2.69
N ARG A 216 -11.01 -2.72 -3.96
CA ARG A 216 -10.01 -2.46 -5.00
C ARG A 216 -10.16 -1.03 -5.52
N PRO A 217 -9.06 -0.39 -5.96
CA PRO A 217 -9.14 0.85 -6.71
C PRO A 217 -10.02 0.68 -7.95
N THR A 218 -10.69 1.74 -8.35
CA THR A 218 -11.50 1.77 -9.58
C THR A 218 -10.64 2.26 -10.74
N TYR A 219 -10.74 1.57 -11.86
CA TYR A 219 -10.03 1.89 -13.10
C TYR A 219 -11.04 2.33 -14.17
N PRO A 220 -11.36 3.63 -14.28
CA PRO A 220 -12.21 4.13 -15.36
C PRO A 220 -11.65 3.80 -16.72
N ARG A 221 -12.51 3.80 -17.74
CA ARG A 221 -12.08 3.56 -19.11
C ARG A 221 -10.96 4.54 -19.50
N PRO A 222 -9.84 4.04 -20.06
CA PRO A 222 -8.75 4.90 -20.49
C PRO A 222 -9.17 5.86 -21.59
N ASN A 223 -8.53 7.01 -21.64
CA ASN A 223 -8.73 7.99 -22.69
C ASN A 223 -7.46 8.08 -23.56
N ASP A 224 -7.59 7.74 -24.86
CA ASP A 224 -6.49 7.73 -25.81
C ASP A 224 -6.51 8.95 -26.75
N THR A 225 -7.42 9.90 -26.52
CA THR A 225 -7.61 11.10 -27.39
C THR A 225 -7.36 12.44 -26.71
N HIS A 226 -7.28 12.44 -25.38
CA HIS A 226 -7.17 13.66 -24.59
C HIS A 226 -5.80 14.35 -24.70
N TRP A 227 -4.76 13.55 -24.86
CA TRP A 227 -3.37 13.99 -24.90
C TRP A 227 -2.73 13.72 -26.26
N THR A 228 -2.02 14.72 -26.76
CA THR A 228 -1.09 14.55 -27.89
C THR A 228 0.34 14.46 -27.37
N PRO A 229 1.29 13.87 -28.14
CA PRO A 229 2.69 13.82 -27.77
C PRO A 229 3.27 15.19 -27.37
N ARG A 230 2.93 16.22 -28.14
CA ARG A 230 3.38 17.60 -27.88
C ARG A 230 2.84 18.16 -26.58
N LYS A 231 1.52 18.02 -26.35
CA LYS A 231 0.89 18.50 -25.10
C LYS A 231 1.47 17.80 -23.86
N LEU A 232 1.73 16.49 -23.95
CA LEU A 232 2.32 15.76 -22.84
C LEU A 232 3.79 16.16 -22.62
N ALA A 233 4.58 16.33 -23.68
CA ALA A 233 5.95 16.79 -23.56
C ALA A 233 6.02 18.19 -22.92
N ASP A 234 5.18 19.13 -23.35
CA ASP A 234 5.10 20.46 -22.78
C ASP A 234 4.71 20.40 -21.29
N ALA A 235 3.73 19.57 -20.92
CA ALA A 235 3.31 19.39 -19.55
C ALA A 235 4.41 18.79 -18.66
N CYS A 236 5.12 17.76 -19.16
CA CYS A 236 6.21 17.11 -18.43
C CYS A 236 7.48 17.97 -18.33
N THR A 237 7.67 18.93 -19.21
CA THR A 237 8.87 19.78 -19.21
C THR A 237 8.62 21.10 -18.47
N MET A 238 7.49 21.74 -18.73
CA MET A 238 7.21 23.12 -18.30
C MET A 238 6.21 23.21 -17.15
N ARG A 239 5.47 22.13 -16.83
CA ARG A 239 4.34 22.15 -15.93
C ARG A 239 4.35 21.01 -14.88
N VAL A 240 5.50 20.35 -14.71
CA VAL A 240 5.61 19.18 -13.80
C VAL A 240 5.14 19.54 -12.39
N ASP A 241 5.56 20.68 -11.86
CA ASP A 241 5.24 21.14 -10.52
C ASP A 241 4.18 22.28 -10.49
N ASP A 242 3.51 22.52 -11.62
CA ASP A 242 2.48 23.58 -11.73
C ASP A 242 1.12 23.06 -11.23
N ALA A 243 0.87 23.22 -9.93
CA ALA A 243 -0.37 22.78 -9.29
C ALA A 243 -1.61 23.36 -9.97
N ASP A 244 -1.61 24.67 -10.26
CA ASP A 244 -2.74 25.35 -10.90
C ASP A 244 -3.07 24.79 -12.29
N TYR A 245 -2.04 24.40 -13.04
CA TYR A 245 -2.23 23.76 -14.34
C TYR A 245 -2.93 22.42 -14.19
N TRP A 246 -2.47 21.56 -13.27
CA TRP A 246 -3.02 20.23 -13.08
C TRP A 246 -4.41 20.26 -12.46
N GLU A 247 -4.66 21.14 -11.49
CA GLU A 247 -5.97 21.28 -10.84
C GLU A 247 -7.04 21.80 -11.80
N ARG A 248 -6.69 22.76 -12.70
CA ARG A 248 -7.59 23.15 -13.79
C ARG A 248 -7.86 22.02 -14.78
N ARG A 249 -6.89 21.13 -14.98
CA ARG A 249 -7.01 19.98 -15.89
C ARG A 249 -7.87 18.87 -15.31
N TYR A 250 -7.81 18.71 -14.01
CA TYR A 250 -8.57 17.71 -13.24
C TYR A 250 -9.40 18.38 -12.13
N PRO A 251 -10.52 19.04 -12.49
CA PRO A 251 -11.35 19.75 -11.52
C PRO A 251 -11.82 18.84 -10.39
N GLY A 252 -11.81 19.37 -9.17
CA GLY A 252 -12.19 18.62 -7.96
C GLY A 252 -11.05 17.82 -7.31
N TYR A 253 -9.84 17.85 -7.88
CA TYR A 253 -8.65 17.26 -7.30
C TYR A 253 -7.62 18.33 -6.95
N ARG A 254 -6.93 18.14 -5.81
CA ARG A 254 -5.73 18.89 -5.45
C ARG A 254 -4.50 18.14 -5.97
N PHE A 255 -3.57 18.86 -6.56
CA PHE A 255 -2.32 18.31 -7.06
C PHE A 255 -1.37 17.98 -5.92
N LEU A 256 -0.88 16.75 -5.85
CA LEU A 256 0.08 16.30 -4.84
C LEU A 256 1.50 16.17 -5.39
N GLY A 257 1.64 16.03 -6.69
CA GLY A 257 2.93 15.90 -7.36
C GLY A 257 2.86 15.07 -8.64
N ALA A 258 3.87 15.21 -9.49
CA ALA A 258 4.07 14.38 -10.67
C ALA A 258 5.42 13.64 -10.59
N VAL A 259 5.45 12.39 -11.02
CA VAL A 259 6.66 11.57 -11.06
C VAL A 259 6.90 11.13 -12.50
N PRO A 260 7.93 11.67 -13.16
CA PRO A 260 8.39 11.17 -14.46
C PRO A 260 8.87 9.71 -14.31
N ARG A 261 8.47 8.84 -15.24
CA ARG A 261 8.88 7.43 -15.27
C ARG A 261 9.50 7.03 -16.59
#